data_b50b234bfa843747f6e1978ff5a47390
#
_entry.id   b50b234bfa843747f6e1978ff5a47390
#
_cell.length_a   1.000
_cell.length_b   1.000
_cell.length_c   1.000
_cell.angle_alpha   90.00
_cell.angle_beta   90.00
_cell.angle_gamma   90.00
#
_symmetry.space_group_name_H-M   'P 1'
#
loop_
_entity.id
_entity.type
_entity.pdbx_description
1 polymer ?
#
loop_
_entity_poly.entity_id
_entity_poly.type
_entity_poly.pdbx_seq_one_letter_code
_entity_poly.pdbx_strand_id
1 'polypeptide(L)'
;MSSHSQFALLKQRRFLPFFATQAFGAFNDNVYRQAIIGLLFFLGVSTEERTLYTNLAPALFILPYFLFSATAGQIAEKLEKSRLIRITTSMEIAIMSLAAIGFLTQNMVLLLVALFCTGLQSTLFGPVKYSILPSVLKREELTGGNG
;
A
#
# COMPACT_ATOMS: atom_id res chain seq x y z
N MET A 1 2.67 -33.13 -15.53
CA MET A 1 2.87 -31.88 -14.77
C MET A 1 2.12 -30.78 -15.51
N SER A 2 0.89 -30.50 -15.11
CA SER A 2 0.13 -29.40 -15.71
C SER A 2 0.73 -28.08 -15.19
N SER A 3 1.33 -27.32 -16.08
CA SER A 3 1.71 -25.93 -15.81
C SER A 3 0.44 -25.13 -15.50
N HIS A 4 0.02 -25.09 -14.25
CA HIS A 4 -1.01 -24.17 -13.85
C HIS A 4 -0.45 -22.75 -14.05
N SER A 5 -0.78 -22.15 -15.19
CA SER A 5 -0.41 -20.78 -15.49
C SER A 5 -0.89 -19.88 -14.36
N GLN A 6 0.02 -19.10 -13.77
CA GLN A 6 -0.29 -18.12 -12.71
C GLN A 6 -1.47 -17.21 -13.13
N PHE A 7 -1.58 -16.93 -14.43
CA PHE A 7 -2.70 -16.16 -15.01
C PHE A 7 -4.06 -16.88 -14.90
N ALA A 8 -4.10 -18.20 -14.73
CA ALA A 8 -5.35 -18.92 -14.51
C ALA A 8 -5.98 -18.57 -13.15
N LEU A 9 -5.19 -18.15 -12.15
CA LEU A 9 -5.67 -17.71 -10.85
C LEU A 9 -6.50 -16.43 -10.96
N LEU A 10 -6.17 -15.54 -11.89
CA LEU A 10 -6.91 -14.28 -12.11
C LEU A 10 -8.35 -14.50 -12.60
N LYS A 11 -8.66 -15.69 -13.15
CA LYS A 11 -10.03 -16.07 -13.55
C LYS A 11 -10.85 -16.62 -12.39
N GLN A 12 -10.26 -16.86 -11.23
CA GLN A 12 -10.96 -17.44 -10.09
C GLN A 12 -11.66 -16.35 -9.27
N ARG A 13 -12.98 -16.47 -9.09
CA ARG A 13 -13.81 -15.53 -8.30
C ARG A 13 -13.34 -15.35 -6.85
N ARG A 14 -12.64 -16.35 -6.30
CA ARG A 14 -12.10 -16.31 -4.93
C ARG A 14 -10.79 -15.50 -4.83
N PHE A 15 -9.97 -15.46 -5.90
CA PHE A 15 -8.65 -14.82 -5.91
C PHE A 15 -8.68 -13.43 -6.54
N LEU A 16 -9.48 -13.22 -7.60
CA LEU A 16 -9.52 -11.96 -8.35
C LEU A 16 -9.79 -10.72 -7.48
N PRO A 17 -10.78 -10.70 -6.55
CA PRO A 17 -11.02 -9.51 -5.71
C PRO A 17 -9.82 -9.17 -4.82
N PHE A 18 -9.16 -10.18 -4.27
CA PHE A 18 -7.96 -10.03 -3.46
C PHE A 18 -6.82 -9.46 -4.30
N PHE A 19 -6.55 -10.05 -5.46
CA PHE A 19 -5.53 -9.56 -6.40
C PHE A 19 -5.80 -8.12 -6.84
N ALA A 20 -7.04 -7.80 -7.22
CA ALA A 20 -7.42 -6.46 -7.63
C ALA A 20 -7.18 -5.42 -6.52
N THR A 21 -7.56 -5.74 -5.27
CA THR A 21 -7.30 -4.86 -4.11
C THR A 21 -5.80 -4.61 -3.93
N GLN A 22 -4.97 -5.65 -4.05
CA GLN A 22 -3.51 -5.52 -3.95
C GLN A 22 -2.92 -4.70 -5.10
N ALA A 23 -3.34 -4.98 -6.34
CA ALA A 23 -2.85 -4.29 -7.53
C ALA A 23 -3.21 -2.80 -7.50
N PHE A 24 -4.46 -2.47 -7.16
CA PHE A 24 -4.90 -1.08 -7.07
C PHE A 24 -4.26 -0.34 -5.89
N GLY A 25 -4.07 -0.99 -4.73
CA GLY A 25 -3.35 -0.41 -3.61
C GLY A 25 -1.91 -0.07 -3.98
N ALA A 26 -1.16 -1.04 -4.54
CA ALA A 26 0.21 -0.80 -4.99
C ALA A 26 0.30 0.27 -6.10
N PHE A 27 -0.66 0.29 -7.02
CA PHE A 27 -0.76 1.33 -8.04
C PHE A 27 -0.99 2.70 -7.41
N ASN A 28 -1.95 2.82 -6.48
CA ASN A 28 -2.24 4.05 -5.75
C ASN A 28 -0.99 4.59 -5.03
N ASP A 29 -0.27 3.73 -4.29
CA ASP A 29 0.95 4.12 -3.57
C ASP A 29 2.03 4.68 -4.50
N ASN A 30 2.20 4.05 -5.68
CA ASN A 30 3.18 4.51 -6.66
C ASN A 30 2.75 5.81 -7.34
N VAL A 31 1.49 5.93 -7.75
CA VAL A 31 0.94 7.16 -8.34
C VAL A 31 1.06 8.31 -7.34
N TYR A 32 0.73 8.07 -6.09
CA TYR A 32 0.80 9.10 -5.05
C TYR A 32 2.22 9.64 -4.86
N ARG A 33 3.22 8.75 -4.76
CA ARG A 33 4.64 9.17 -4.68
C ARG A 33 5.08 9.98 -5.90
N GLN A 34 4.72 9.51 -7.10
CA GLN A 34 5.07 10.21 -8.34
C GLN A 34 4.36 11.57 -8.45
N ALA A 35 3.12 11.67 -7.96
CA ALA A 35 2.38 12.92 -7.93
C ALA A 35 3.03 13.97 -7.02
N ILE A 36 3.59 13.57 -5.87
CA ILE A 36 4.37 14.48 -5.01
C ILE A 36 5.60 15.02 -5.77
N ILE A 37 6.34 14.14 -6.45
CA ILE A 37 7.51 14.53 -7.24
C ILE A 37 7.08 15.48 -8.37
N GLY A 38 5.99 15.16 -9.07
CA GLY A 38 5.40 16.02 -10.11
C GLY A 38 5.03 17.41 -9.59
N LEU A 39 4.44 17.49 -8.40
CA LEU A 39 4.12 18.77 -7.76
C LEU A 39 5.38 19.61 -7.48
N LEU A 40 6.48 18.99 -7.05
CA LEU A 40 7.75 19.70 -6.82
C LEU A 40 8.30 20.33 -8.12
N PHE A 41 8.14 19.62 -9.25
CA PHE A 41 8.50 20.20 -10.56
C PHE A 41 7.58 21.35 -10.94
N PHE A 42 6.28 21.21 -10.70
CA PHE A 42 5.29 22.25 -11.02
C PHE A 42 5.50 23.52 -10.19
N LEU A 43 5.85 23.38 -8.91
CA LEU A 43 6.11 24.52 -8.02
C LEU A 43 7.45 25.21 -8.29
N GLY A 44 8.32 24.61 -9.13
CA GLY A 44 9.61 25.22 -9.47
C GLY A 44 10.56 25.35 -8.28
N VAL A 45 10.45 24.47 -7.27
CA VAL A 45 11.34 24.48 -6.10
C VAL A 45 12.81 24.28 -6.50
N SER A 46 13.74 24.71 -5.66
CA SER A 46 15.17 24.57 -5.92
C SER A 46 15.58 23.10 -6.12
N THR A 47 16.70 22.89 -6.80
CA THR A 47 17.22 21.52 -7.02
C THR A 47 17.55 20.82 -5.70
N GLU A 48 18.02 21.56 -4.70
CA GLU A 48 18.32 21.03 -3.36
C GLU A 48 17.05 20.55 -2.64
N GLU A 49 16.02 21.38 -2.60
CA GLU A 49 14.73 21.03 -2.01
C GLU A 49 14.09 19.84 -2.74
N ARG A 50 14.13 19.82 -4.06
CA ARG A 50 13.61 18.72 -4.86
C ARG A 50 14.33 17.41 -4.52
N THR A 51 15.66 17.44 -4.45
CA THR A 51 16.48 16.28 -4.08
C THR A 51 16.15 15.80 -2.67
N LEU A 52 16.00 16.74 -1.71
CA LEU A 52 15.62 16.41 -0.35
C LEU A 52 14.27 15.67 -0.30
N TYR A 53 13.23 16.22 -0.89
CA TYR A 53 11.90 15.62 -0.87
C TYR A 53 11.82 14.30 -1.65
N THR A 54 12.53 14.19 -2.77
CA THR A 54 12.58 12.95 -3.57
C THR A 54 13.22 11.80 -2.78
N ASN A 55 14.19 12.08 -1.92
CA ASN A 55 14.82 11.07 -1.05
C ASN A 55 14.03 10.84 0.24
N LEU A 56 13.43 11.89 0.79
CA LEU A 56 12.65 11.83 2.03
C LEU A 56 11.33 11.04 1.85
N ALA A 57 10.68 11.18 0.71
CA ALA A 57 9.40 10.53 0.44
C ALA A 57 9.48 8.99 0.54
N PRO A 58 10.41 8.29 -0.14
CA PRO A 58 10.57 6.84 0.05
C PRO A 58 10.93 6.46 1.49
N ALA A 59 11.79 7.25 2.15
CA ALA A 59 12.20 6.99 3.52
C ALA A 59 11.00 7.05 4.49
N LEU A 60 10.15 8.07 4.37
CA LEU A 60 8.93 8.21 5.16
C LEU A 60 7.92 7.09 4.90
N PHE A 61 7.82 6.61 3.65
CA PHE A 61 6.95 5.50 3.31
C PHE A 61 7.42 4.17 3.92
N ILE A 62 8.73 3.94 3.95
CA ILE A 62 9.33 2.71 4.47
C ILE A 62 9.43 2.73 6.01
N LEU A 63 9.61 3.89 6.62
CA LEU A 63 9.81 4.04 8.06
C LEU A 63 8.78 3.30 8.93
N PRO A 64 7.46 3.35 8.64
CA PRO A 64 6.46 2.58 9.39
C PRO A 64 6.70 1.08 9.42
N TYR A 65 7.27 0.50 8.36
CA TYR A 65 7.59 -0.93 8.31
C TYR A 65 8.63 -1.30 9.37
N PHE A 66 9.65 -0.47 9.56
CA PHE A 66 10.64 -0.70 10.62
C PHE A 66 10.04 -0.52 12.02
N LEU A 67 9.23 0.51 12.22
CA LEU A 67 8.72 0.86 13.53
C LEU A 67 7.58 -0.07 13.99
N PHE A 68 6.72 -0.49 13.08
CA PHE A 68 5.43 -1.10 13.43
C PHE A 68 5.22 -2.51 12.88
N SER A 69 6.18 -3.14 12.18
CA SER A 69 6.01 -4.48 11.61
C SER A 69 5.64 -5.55 12.64
N ALA A 70 6.32 -5.54 13.79
CA ALA A 70 6.04 -6.48 14.87
C ALA A 70 4.64 -6.26 15.47
N THR A 71 4.25 -5.01 15.70
CA THR A 71 2.93 -4.65 16.21
C THR A 71 1.83 -4.97 15.20
N ALA A 72 2.08 -4.72 13.91
CA ALA A 72 1.16 -5.05 12.83
C ALA A 72 0.90 -6.57 12.75
N GLY A 73 1.95 -7.39 12.92
CA GLY A 73 1.83 -8.85 13.01
C GLY A 73 0.91 -9.28 14.15
N GLN A 74 1.13 -8.75 15.35
CA GLN A 74 0.30 -9.05 16.53
C GLN A 74 -1.16 -8.63 16.36
N ILE A 75 -1.40 -7.48 15.72
CA ILE A 75 -2.76 -7.00 15.42
C ILE A 75 -3.44 -7.94 14.41
N ALA A 76 -2.71 -8.36 13.37
CA ALA A 76 -3.23 -9.26 12.35
C ALA A 76 -3.59 -10.65 12.89
N GLU A 77 -2.90 -11.13 13.94
CA GLU A 77 -3.24 -12.39 14.62
C GLU A 77 -4.46 -12.28 15.51
N LYS A 78 -4.67 -11.12 16.16
CA LYS A 78 -5.76 -10.92 17.13
C LYS A 78 -7.08 -10.51 16.51
N LEU A 79 -7.07 -9.83 15.37
CA LEU A 79 -8.26 -9.32 14.73
C LEU A 79 -8.75 -10.26 13.62
N GLU A 80 -10.07 -10.29 13.45
CA GLU A 80 -10.69 -10.98 12.33
C GLU A 80 -10.24 -10.35 11.00
N LYS A 81 -9.80 -11.17 10.06
CA LYS A 81 -9.24 -10.75 8.76
C LYS A 81 -10.17 -9.82 7.98
N SER A 82 -11.47 -10.15 7.96
CA SER A 82 -12.49 -9.33 7.29
C SER A 82 -12.60 -7.93 7.90
N ARG A 83 -12.54 -7.84 9.24
CA ARG A 83 -12.57 -6.57 9.96
C ARG A 83 -11.32 -5.74 9.65
N LEU A 84 -10.17 -6.40 9.63
CA LEU A 84 -8.89 -5.72 9.38
C LEU A 84 -8.82 -5.15 7.95
N ILE A 85 -9.31 -5.90 6.95
CA ILE A 85 -9.43 -5.41 5.56
C ILE A 85 -10.31 -4.15 5.51
N ARG A 86 -11.47 -4.16 6.18
CA ARG A 86 -12.36 -2.98 6.19
C ARG A 86 -11.70 -1.77 6.83
N ILE A 87 -10.98 -1.97 7.94
CA ILE A 87 -10.26 -0.90 8.63
C ILE A 87 -9.19 -0.32 7.70
N THR A 88 -8.33 -1.15 7.11
CA THR A 88 -7.25 -0.69 6.23
C THR A 88 -7.77 0.00 4.98
N THR A 89 -8.85 -0.49 4.37
CA THR A 89 -9.49 0.18 3.22
C THR A 89 -10.12 1.52 3.62
N SER A 90 -10.76 1.60 4.79
CA SER A 90 -11.31 2.87 5.28
C SER A 90 -10.21 3.89 5.58
N MET A 91 -9.09 3.43 6.15
CA MET A 91 -7.90 4.26 6.36
C MET A 91 -7.34 4.79 5.03
N GLU A 92 -7.28 3.97 3.99
CA GLU A 92 -6.82 4.38 2.67
C GLU A 92 -7.66 5.53 2.10
N ILE A 93 -8.98 5.44 2.19
CA ILE A 93 -9.90 6.52 1.76
C ILE A 93 -9.63 7.81 2.54
N ALA A 94 -9.49 7.73 3.85
CA ALA A 94 -9.21 8.89 4.70
C ALA A 94 -7.85 9.52 4.37
N ILE A 95 -6.80 8.71 4.18
CA ILE A 95 -5.46 9.16 3.83
C ILE A 95 -5.45 9.82 2.45
N MET A 96 -6.12 9.23 1.45
CA MET A 96 -6.20 9.81 0.11
C MET A 96 -7.01 11.11 0.10
N SER A 97 -8.03 11.24 0.95
CA SER A 97 -8.75 12.50 1.14
C SER A 97 -7.84 13.59 1.72
N LEU A 98 -7.02 13.23 2.72
CA LEU A 98 -6.00 14.13 3.29
C LEU A 98 -4.96 14.53 2.24
N ALA A 99 -4.51 13.58 1.43
CA ALA A 99 -3.59 13.83 0.33
C ALA A 99 -4.17 14.78 -0.72
N ALA A 100 -5.45 14.61 -1.08
CA ALA A 100 -6.14 15.50 -2.00
C ALA A 100 -6.17 16.96 -1.48
N ILE A 101 -6.44 17.15 -0.19
CA ILE A 101 -6.36 18.47 0.46
C ILE A 101 -4.92 18.99 0.37
N GLY A 102 -3.92 18.15 0.62
CA GLY A 102 -2.50 18.52 0.51
C GLY A 102 -2.12 18.99 -0.89
N PHE A 103 -2.61 18.33 -1.94
CA PHE A 103 -2.40 18.78 -3.33
C PHE A 103 -3.12 20.09 -3.65
N LEU A 104 -4.37 20.22 -3.24
CA LEU A 104 -5.16 21.44 -3.48
C LEU A 104 -4.56 22.68 -2.77
N THR A 105 -4.03 22.48 -1.57
CA THR A 105 -3.39 23.54 -0.78
C THR A 105 -1.91 23.69 -1.04
N GLN A 106 -1.33 22.83 -1.89
CA GLN A 106 0.12 22.76 -2.17
C GLN A 106 0.96 22.63 -0.89
N ASN A 107 0.41 21.98 0.13
CA ASN A 107 1.06 21.81 1.43
C ASN A 107 1.90 20.54 1.47
N MET A 108 3.22 20.69 1.31
CA MET A 108 4.17 19.58 1.29
C MET A 108 4.19 18.79 2.59
N VAL A 109 4.06 19.45 3.75
CA VAL A 109 4.04 18.76 5.04
C VAL A 109 2.85 17.83 5.13
N LEU A 110 1.67 18.28 4.69
CA LEU A 110 0.46 17.46 4.68
C LEU A 110 0.60 16.25 3.75
N LEU A 111 1.23 16.43 2.59
CA LEU A 111 1.52 15.34 1.65
C LEU A 111 2.50 14.32 2.24
N LEU A 112 3.54 14.75 2.93
CA LEU A 112 4.51 13.86 3.58
C LEU A 112 3.89 13.10 4.76
N VAL A 113 3.02 13.75 5.55
CA VAL A 113 2.25 13.10 6.62
C VAL A 113 1.32 12.03 6.03
N ALA A 114 0.59 12.35 4.97
CA ALA A 114 -0.26 11.38 4.28
C ALA A 114 0.56 10.20 3.73
N LEU A 115 1.77 10.44 3.20
CA LEU A 115 2.67 9.41 2.72
C LEU A 115 3.14 8.47 3.84
N PHE A 116 3.49 9.01 4.99
CA PHE A 116 3.81 8.20 6.18
C PHE A 116 2.61 7.35 6.61
N CYS A 117 1.40 7.92 6.63
CA CYS A 117 0.17 7.20 6.95
C CYS A 117 -0.12 6.08 5.93
N THR A 118 0.17 6.30 4.65
CA THR A 118 0.07 5.26 3.60
C THR A 118 1.03 4.10 3.89
N GLY A 119 2.28 4.39 4.26
CA GLY A 119 3.25 3.37 4.69
C GLY A 119 2.78 2.61 5.92
N LEU A 120 2.19 3.29 6.90
CA LEU A 120 1.62 2.67 8.10
C LEU A 120 0.45 1.74 7.76
N GLN A 121 -0.46 2.16 6.92
CA GLN A 121 -1.58 1.36 6.43
C GLN A 121 -1.08 0.12 5.68
N SER A 122 -0.11 0.27 4.80
CA SER A 122 0.51 -0.84 4.06
C SER A 122 1.24 -1.82 4.99
N THR A 123 1.86 -1.33 6.07
CA THR A 123 2.47 -2.17 7.10
C THR A 123 1.44 -3.04 7.83
N LEU A 124 0.28 -2.48 8.16
CA LEU A 124 -0.82 -3.21 8.78
C LEU A 124 -1.43 -4.25 7.85
N PHE A 125 -1.48 -3.97 6.55
CA PHE A 125 -2.05 -4.87 5.55
C PHE A 125 -1.13 -6.05 5.19
N GLY A 126 0.19 -5.90 5.31
CA GLY A 126 1.17 -6.94 4.96
C GLY A 126 0.90 -8.31 5.58
N PRO A 127 0.81 -8.44 6.93
CA PRO A 127 0.50 -9.70 7.59
C PRO A 127 -0.85 -10.29 7.19
N VAL A 128 -1.86 -9.42 6.94
CA VAL A 128 -3.20 -9.84 6.48
C VAL A 128 -3.13 -10.51 5.13
N LYS A 129 -2.36 -9.93 4.21
CA LYS A 129 -2.13 -10.51 2.88
C LYS A 129 -1.68 -11.98 2.98
N TYR A 130 -0.64 -12.23 3.74
CA TYR A 130 -0.08 -13.57 3.89
C TYR A 130 -1.01 -14.54 4.64
N SER A 131 -1.84 -14.03 5.55
CA SER A 131 -2.81 -14.85 6.27
C SER A 131 -4.05 -15.21 5.46
N ILE A 132 -4.38 -14.44 4.43
CA ILE A 132 -5.54 -14.68 3.55
C ILE A 132 -5.19 -15.64 2.41
N LEU A 133 -4.00 -15.57 1.86
CA LEU A 133 -3.57 -16.41 0.73
C LEU A 133 -3.90 -17.90 0.91
N PRO A 134 -3.61 -18.55 2.07
CA PRO A 134 -3.96 -19.95 2.28
C PRO A 134 -5.47 -20.22 2.34
N SER A 135 -6.29 -19.21 2.61
CA SER A 135 -7.76 -19.34 2.66
C SER A 135 -8.43 -19.22 1.29
N VAL A 136 -7.78 -18.53 0.35
CA VAL A 136 -8.32 -18.31 -1.01
C VAL A 136 -7.66 -19.17 -2.08
N LEU A 137 -6.49 -19.74 -1.79
CA LEU A 137 -5.72 -20.60 -2.71
C LEU A 137 -5.55 -22.01 -2.16
N LYS A 138 -5.48 -23.00 -3.04
CA LYS A 138 -5.06 -24.36 -2.69
C LYS A 138 -3.55 -24.40 -2.45
N ARG A 139 -3.05 -25.39 -1.70
CA ARG A 139 -1.62 -25.54 -1.40
C ARG A 139 -0.72 -25.49 -2.64
N GLU A 140 -1.17 -26.10 -3.73
CA GLU A 140 -0.46 -26.16 -5.02
C GLU A 140 -0.42 -24.82 -5.75
N GLU A 141 -1.35 -23.91 -5.43
CA GLU A 141 -1.51 -22.60 -6.03
C GLU A 141 -0.79 -21.49 -5.26
N LEU A 142 -0.36 -21.76 -4.00
CA LEU A 142 0.26 -20.76 -3.12
C LEU A 142 1.56 -20.18 -3.70
N THR A 143 2.37 -21.00 -4.36
CA THR A 143 3.61 -20.52 -5.00
C THR A 143 3.30 -19.52 -6.12
N GLY A 144 2.28 -19.82 -6.95
CA GLY A 144 1.85 -18.91 -8.02
C GLY A 144 1.11 -17.67 -7.52
N GLY A 145 0.46 -17.74 -6.36
CA GLY A 145 -0.25 -16.61 -5.74
C GLY A 145 0.66 -15.65 -4.96
N ASN A 146 1.88 -16.08 -4.62
CA ASN A 146 2.89 -15.26 -3.94
C ASN A 146 3.82 -14.52 -4.91
N GLY A 147 3.90 -14.94 -6.16
CA GLY A 147 4.69 -14.29 -7.22
C GLY A 147 3.89 -13.21 -7.90
#